data_a1ee8d76df3f16df5686a0f1926b8fda
#
_entry.id   a1ee8d76df3f16df5686a0f1926b8fda
#
_cell.length_a   1.000
_cell.length_b   1.000
_cell.length_c   1.000
_cell.angle_alpha   90.00
_cell.angle_beta   90.00
_cell.angle_gamma   90.00
#
_symmetry.space_group_name_H-M   'P 1'
#
loop_
_entity.id
_entity.type
_entity.pdbx_description
1 polymer ?
#
loop_
_entity_poly.entity_id
_entity_poly.type
_entity_poly.pdbx_seq_one_letter_code
_entity_poly.pdbx_strand_id
1 'polypeptide(L)'
;MNELSKAHCSIWADLRGTSFSQGWLDAGGIRTRFLHAGNPGKPVLLLLHGVGGHAEAYARNLRAHAEHFDVWAIDMIGHGWSDKPHHNLEIPHYVEHVLKFLDTIGAKTAHISGESLGGWVASRIAADHPERVLRLVLNTAGGSQADPNVMARLKALSLQAASDPSWEFIKARVEWLMA
;
A
#
# COMPACT_ATOMS: atom_id res chain seq x y z
N MET A 1 -11.82 6.62 -36.08
CA MET A 1 -11.89 5.96 -34.75
C MET A 1 -12.09 7.08 -33.74
N ASN A 2 -13.23 7.07 -33.08
CA ASN A 2 -13.72 8.18 -32.25
C ASN A 2 -12.83 8.37 -31.01
N GLU A 3 -12.43 9.61 -30.74
CA GLU A 3 -11.65 10.00 -29.53
C GLU A 3 -12.34 9.70 -28.19
N LEU A 4 -13.61 9.31 -28.22
CA LEU A 4 -14.39 8.89 -27.04
C LEU A 4 -14.02 7.49 -26.50
N SER A 5 -13.14 6.74 -27.17
CA SER A 5 -12.71 5.40 -26.72
C SER A 5 -11.59 5.41 -25.68
N LYS A 6 -11.01 6.56 -25.37
CA LYS A 6 -10.13 6.76 -24.21
C LYS A 6 -10.93 7.29 -23.01
N ALA A 7 -12.05 6.64 -22.70
CA ALA A 7 -12.73 6.88 -21.46
C ALA A 7 -11.73 6.60 -20.33
N HIS A 8 -11.37 7.63 -19.57
CA HIS A 8 -10.61 7.44 -18.33
C HIS A 8 -11.42 6.52 -17.43
N CYS A 9 -11.04 5.25 -17.35
CA CYS A 9 -11.66 4.32 -16.41
C CYS A 9 -11.29 4.78 -15.01
N SER A 10 -12.31 5.21 -14.25
CA SER A 10 -12.14 5.43 -12.82
C SER A 10 -11.70 4.13 -12.16
N ILE A 11 -10.85 4.21 -11.14
CA ILE A 11 -10.45 3.06 -10.31
C ILE A 11 -11.67 2.30 -9.76
N TRP A 12 -12.81 2.97 -9.59
CA TRP A 12 -14.07 2.36 -9.22
C TRP A 12 -14.64 1.44 -10.29
N ALA A 13 -14.26 1.62 -11.55
CA ALA A 13 -14.62 0.70 -12.63
C ALA A 13 -13.87 -0.64 -12.49
N ASP A 14 -12.64 -0.62 -11.96
CA ASP A 14 -11.85 -1.81 -11.70
C ASP A 14 -12.43 -2.64 -10.54
N LEU A 15 -13.17 -2.00 -9.63
CA LEU A 15 -13.88 -2.66 -8.53
C LEU A 15 -15.27 -3.19 -8.91
N ARG A 16 -15.73 -2.92 -10.14
CA ARG A 16 -17.04 -3.39 -10.60
C ARG A 16 -17.13 -4.91 -10.54
N GLY A 17 -18.20 -5.43 -9.91
CA GLY A 17 -18.42 -6.86 -9.74
C GLY A 17 -17.54 -7.52 -8.67
N THR A 18 -16.79 -6.72 -7.91
CA THR A 18 -16.06 -7.17 -6.71
C THR A 18 -16.93 -6.86 -5.49
N SER A 19 -17.28 -7.87 -4.71
CA SER A 19 -17.85 -7.65 -3.39
C SER A 19 -16.71 -7.28 -2.44
N PHE A 20 -16.71 -6.05 -1.93
CA PHE A 20 -15.75 -5.58 -0.96
C PHE A 20 -16.40 -4.62 0.03
N SER A 21 -15.80 -4.49 1.19
CA SER A 21 -16.11 -3.46 2.17
C SER A 21 -14.95 -2.48 2.30
N GLN A 22 -15.26 -1.26 2.71
CA GLN A 22 -14.26 -0.30 3.16
C GLN A 22 -14.68 0.22 4.53
N GLY A 23 -13.69 0.57 5.32
CA GLY A 23 -13.93 1.08 6.66
C GLY A 23 -12.64 1.54 7.33
N TRP A 24 -12.77 1.78 8.61
CA TRP A 24 -11.65 2.14 9.48
C TRP A 24 -11.67 1.25 10.72
N LEU A 25 -10.49 0.92 11.20
CA LEU A 25 -10.32 0.29 12.49
C LEU A 25 -9.15 0.95 13.24
N ASP A 26 -9.09 0.74 14.54
CA ASP A 26 -7.98 1.19 15.37
C ASP A 26 -6.88 0.13 15.35
N ALA A 27 -5.73 0.49 14.80
CA ALA A 27 -4.53 -0.35 14.79
C ALA A 27 -3.52 0.16 15.83
N GLY A 28 -3.81 -0.08 17.10
CA GLY A 28 -2.94 0.35 18.20
C GLY A 28 -2.88 1.86 18.39
N GLY A 29 -4.02 2.53 18.33
CA GLY A 29 -4.15 3.98 18.44
C GLY A 29 -4.06 4.73 17.12
N ILE A 30 -3.88 4.02 16.00
CA ILE A 30 -3.85 4.59 14.65
C ILE A 30 -5.14 4.23 13.93
N ARG A 31 -5.98 5.21 13.65
CA ARG A 31 -7.17 5.02 12.83
C ARG A 31 -6.75 4.69 11.40
N THR A 32 -6.92 3.43 11.03
CA THR A 32 -6.42 2.85 9.79
C THR A 32 -7.56 2.54 8.83
N ARG A 33 -7.50 3.12 7.63
CA ARG A 33 -8.45 2.83 6.58
C ARG A 33 -8.07 1.55 5.85
N PHE A 34 -9.06 0.77 5.43
CA PHE A 34 -8.87 -0.46 4.68
C PHE A 34 -9.89 -0.65 3.57
N LEU A 35 -9.53 -1.46 2.59
CA LEU A 35 -10.42 -2.22 1.70
C LEU A 35 -10.30 -3.69 2.08
N HIS A 36 -11.43 -4.37 2.20
CA HIS A 36 -11.51 -5.78 2.54
C HIS A 36 -12.36 -6.54 1.53
N ALA A 37 -11.85 -7.64 1.01
CA ALA A 37 -12.56 -8.52 0.10
C ALA A 37 -12.22 -9.98 0.40
N GLY A 38 -13.14 -10.87 0.15
CA GLY A 38 -12.99 -12.31 0.42
C GLY A 38 -13.83 -12.76 1.60
N ASN A 39 -13.45 -13.88 2.18
CA ASN A 39 -14.25 -14.51 3.23
C ASN A 39 -13.42 -14.75 4.48
N PRO A 40 -13.93 -14.40 5.67
CA PRO A 40 -13.34 -14.80 6.93
C PRO A 40 -13.17 -16.33 7.00
N GLY A 41 -12.01 -16.76 7.53
CA GLY A 41 -11.67 -18.18 7.61
C GLY A 41 -10.72 -18.67 6.51
N LYS A 42 -10.53 -17.92 5.45
CA LYS A 42 -9.42 -18.12 4.51
C LYS A 42 -8.12 -17.51 5.06
N PRO A 43 -6.93 -17.95 4.56
CA PRO A 43 -5.68 -17.31 4.93
C PRO A 43 -5.70 -15.81 4.61
N VAL A 44 -5.22 -14.99 5.54
CA VAL A 44 -5.15 -13.54 5.35
C VAL A 44 -4.08 -13.19 4.31
N LEU A 45 -4.44 -12.31 3.36
CA LEU A 45 -3.52 -11.65 2.45
C LEU A 45 -3.55 -10.14 2.72
N LEU A 46 -2.44 -9.60 3.20
CA LEU A 46 -2.27 -8.17 3.44
C LEU A 46 -1.50 -7.52 2.29
N LEU A 47 -2.05 -6.44 1.76
CA LEU A 47 -1.51 -5.68 0.62
C LEU A 47 -1.05 -4.30 1.10
N LEU A 48 0.25 -3.99 0.91
CA LEU A 48 0.91 -2.77 1.37
C LEU A 48 1.41 -1.95 0.18
N HIS A 49 0.87 -0.76 0.00
CA HIS A 49 1.19 0.18 -1.08
C HIS A 49 2.55 0.87 -0.92
N GLY A 50 3.04 1.51 -1.97
CA GLY A 50 4.24 2.34 -1.97
C GLY A 50 4.02 3.77 -1.44
N VAL A 51 5.09 4.55 -1.42
CA VAL A 51 5.05 5.96 -1.03
C VAL A 51 4.05 6.74 -1.89
N GLY A 52 3.20 7.52 -1.22
CA GLY A 52 2.15 8.31 -1.88
C GLY A 52 0.98 7.48 -2.42
N GLY A 53 1.01 6.17 -2.21
CA GLY A 53 -0.09 5.27 -2.56
C GLY A 53 -1.19 5.20 -1.49
N HIS A 54 -2.17 4.37 -1.76
CA HIS A 54 -3.30 4.07 -0.89
C HIS A 54 -3.88 2.69 -1.27
N ALA A 55 -4.84 2.19 -0.51
CA ALA A 55 -5.39 0.84 -0.67
C ALA A 55 -5.92 0.53 -2.09
N GLU A 56 -6.44 1.54 -2.81
CA GLU A 56 -6.93 1.38 -4.18
C GLU A 56 -5.84 1.07 -5.20
N ALA A 57 -4.55 1.18 -4.87
CA ALA A 57 -3.48 0.68 -5.73
C ALA A 57 -3.69 -0.80 -6.10
N TYR A 58 -4.40 -1.53 -5.24
CA TYR A 58 -4.71 -2.95 -5.41
C TYR A 58 -6.13 -3.24 -5.92
N ALA A 59 -6.88 -2.24 -6.39
CA ALA A 59 -8.26 -2.41 -6.83
C ALA A 59 -8.41 -3.54 -7.88
N ARG A 60 -7.48 -3.64 -8.82
CA ARG A 60 -7.47 -4.67 -9.87
C ARG A 60 -7.15 -6.08 -9.36
N ASN A 61 -6.52 -6.16 -8.20
CA ASN A 61 -6.06 -7.42 -7.62
C ASN A 61 -7.08 -8.02 -6.64
N LEU A 62 -7.93 -7.17 -6.00
CA LEU A 62 -8.84 -7.58 -4.94
C LEU A 62 -9.73 -8.75 -5.34
N ARG A 63 -10.37 -8.69 -6.52
CA ARG A 63 -11.31 -9.73 -6.97
C ARG A 63 -10.65 -11.09 -7.09
N ALA A 64 -9.54 -11.17 -7.82
CA ALA A 64 -8.85 -12.43 -8.07
C ALA A 64 -8.30 -13.03 -6.77
N HIS A 65 -7.74 -12.19 -5.89
CA HIS A 65 -7.23 -12.66 -4.61
C HIS A 65 -8.34 -13.09 -3.65
N ALA A 66 -9.49 -12.42 -3.65
CA ALA A 66 -10.64 -12.73 -2.79
C ALA A 66 -11.23 -14.13 -3.05
N GLU A 67 -10.97 -14.72 -4.21
CA GLU A 67 -11.36 -16.10 -4.51
C GLU A 67 -10.61 -17.11 -3.62
N HIS A 68 -9.43 -16.77 -3.12
CA HIS A 68 -8.54 -17.68 -2.41
C HIS A 68 -8.16 -17.22 -1.01
N PHE A 69 -8.27 -15.92 -0.71
CA PHE A 69 -7.79 -15.30 0.53
C PHE A 69 -8.87 -14.43 1.18
N ASP A 70 -8.64 -14.14 2.45
CA ASP A 70 -9.23 -13.03 3.17
C ASP A 70 -8.33 -11.80 2.96
N VAL A 71 -8.70 -10.92 2.01
CA VAL A 71 -7.81 -9.89 1.44
C VAL A 71 -8.03 -8.55 2.12
N TRP A 72 -6.96 -7.98 2.63
CA TRP A 72 -6.93 -6.65 3.24
C TRP A 72 -5.93 -5.76 2.53
N ALA A 73 -6.37 -4.64 1.98
CA ALA A 73 -5.50 -3.58 1.48
C ALA A 73 -5.68 -2.37 2.40
N ILE A 74 -4.60 -1.87 2.98
CA ILE A 74 -4.66 -0.78 3.96
C ILE A 74 -4.00 0.49 3.44
N ASP A 75 -4.49 1.62 3.90
CA ASP A 75 -3.73 2.86 3.86
C ASP A 75 -2.76 2.83 5.05
N MET A 76 -1.46 2.70 4.79
CA MET A 76 -0.48 2.71 5.88
C MET A 76 -0.47 4.06 6.61
N ILE A 77 -0.05 4.05 7.87
CA ILE A 77 0.13 5.29 8.67
C ILE A 77 0.80 6.39 7.83
N GLY A 78 0.27 7.60 7.92
CA GLY A 78 0.76 8.74 7.14
C GLY A 78 0.23 8.83 5.71
N HIS A 79 -0.56 7.85 5.23
CA HIS A 79 -1.04 7.78 3.85
C HIS A 79 -2.56 7.73 3.76
N GLY A 80 -3.07 8.01 2.55
CA GLY A 80 -4.48 7.89 2.20
C GLY A 80 -5.42 8.56 3.22
N TRP A 81 -6.36 7.79 3.74
CA TRP A 81 -7.35 8.20 4.73
C TRP A 81 -7.04 7.70 6.16
N SER A 82 -5.87 7.08 6.36
CA SER A 82 -5.37 6.74 7.68
C SER A 82 -4.77 7.94 8.39
N ASP A 83 -4.58 7.84 9.70
CA ASP A 83 -4.02 8.91 10.51
C ASP A 83 -2.63 9.34 10.04
N LYS A 84 -2.37 10.64 10.17
CA LYS A 84 -1.14 11.32 9.78
C LYS A 84 -0.52 12.01 11.00
N PRO A 85 0.32 11.29 11.76
CA PRO A 85 0.98 11.88 12.92
C PRO A 85 1.93 13.02 12.50
N HIS A 86 2.13 13.98 13.41
CA HIS A 86 2.93 15.17 13.18
C HIS A 86 4.45 14.97 13.34
N HIS A 87 4.91 13.73 13.46
CA HIS A 87 6.34 13.39 13.52
C HIS A 87 6.79 12.65 12.27
N ASN A 88 8.08 12.62 12.04
CA ASN A 88 8.67 11.88 10.93
C ASN A 88 8.43 10.37 11.11
N LEU A 89 7.95 9.73 10.05
CA LEU A 89 7.73 8.30 10.01
C LEU A 89 8.97 7.59 9.45
N GLU A 90 9.44 6.61 10.21
CA GLU A 90 10.53 5.70 9.84
C GLU A 90 9.99 4.28 9.70
N ILE A 91 10.76 3.38 9.08
CA ILE A 91 10.35 2.00 8.83
C ILE A 91 9.83 1.28 10.08
N PRO A 92 10.42 1.41 11.27
CA PRO A 92 9.88 0.78 12.48
C PRO A 92 8.43 1.18 12.80
N HIS A 93 8.04 2.44 12.57
CA HIS A 93 6.67 2.91 12.80
C HIS A 93 5.66 2.21 11.87
N TYR A 94 6.04 2.00 10.61
CA TYR A 94 5.21 1.24 9.65
C TYR A 94 5.10 -0.23 10.03
N VAL A 95 6.21 -0.85 10.48
CA VAL A 95 6.22 -2.24 10.94
C VAL A 95 5.29 -2.41 12.13
N GLU A 96 5.42 -1.57 13.15
CA GLU A 96 4.54 -1.59 14.32
C GLU A 96 3.07 -1.42 13.93
N HIS A 97 2.76 -0.43 13.10
CA HIS A 97 1.41 -0.18 12.59
C HIS A 97 0.81 -1.41 11.91
N VAL A 98 1.56 -2.06 11.01
CA VAL A 98 1.10 -3.25 10.27
C VAL A 98 0.89 -4.43 11.22
N LEU A 99 1.77 -4.65 12.18
CA LEU A 99 1.61 -5.70 13.19
C LEU A 99 0.37 -5.46 14.06
N LYS A 100 0.14 -4.22 14.52
CA LYS A 100 -1.08 -3.84 15.25
C LYS A 100 -2.34 -4.02 14.42
N PHE A 101 -2.29 -3.70 13.12
CA PHE A 101 -3.38 -3.98 12.21
C PHE A 101 -3.72 -5.47 12.16
N LEU A 102 -2.72 -6.33 11.96
CA LEU A 102 -2.90 -7.79 11.97
C LEU A 102 -3.49 -8.28 13.30
N ASP A 103 -3.02 -7.76 14.43
CA ASP A 103 -3.55 -8.10 15.75
C ASP A 103 -5.03 -7.70 15.87
N THR A 104 -5.39 -6.51 15.39
CA THR A 104 -6.77 -5.98 15.46
C THR A 104 -7.75 -6.81 14.65
N ILE A 105 -7.34 -7.32 13.47
CA ILE A 105 -8.18 -8.24 12.69
C ILE A 105 -8.10 -9.70 13.15
N GLY A 106 -7.36 -10.00 14.23
CA GLY A 106 -7.19 -11.34 14.79
C GLY A 106 -6.29 -12.27 13.96
N ALA A 107 -5.51 -11.71 13.02
CA ALA A 107 -4.61 -12.49 12.18
C ALA A 107 -3.26 -12.74 12.88
N LYS A 108 -3.05 -13.95 13.38
CA LYS A 108 -1.75 -14.36 13.95
C LYS A 108 -0.66 -14.40 12.89
N THR A 109 -1.01 -14.83 11.69
CA THR A 109 -0.11 -14.92 10.53
C THR A 109 -0.82 -14.43 9.27
N ALA A 110 -0.06 -13.92 8.30
CA ALA A 110 -0.58 -13.47 7.03
C ALA A 110 0.39 -13.76 5.87
N HIS A 111 -0.15 -13.88 4.65
CA HIS A 111 0.60 -13.61 3.45
C HIS A 111 0.72 -12.09 3.33
N ILE A 112 1.91 -11.57 3.04
CA ILE A 112 2.12 -10.13 2.90
C ILE A 112 2.69 -9.85 1.50
N SER A 113 2.01 -8.96 0.78
CA SER A 113 2.50 -8.44 -0.50
C SER A 113 2.71 -6.94 -0.37
N GLY A 114 3.92 -6.47 -0.69
CA GLY A 114 4.27 -5.06 -0.57
C GLY A 114 4.96 -4.52 -1.82
N GLU A 115 4.58 -3.31 -2.20
CA GLU A 115 5.18 -2.56 -3.30
C GLU A 115 6.02 -1.41 -2.73
N SER A 116 7.24 -1.22 -3.25
CA SER A 116 8.15 -0.11 -2.90
C SER A 116 8.32 0.04 -1.37
N LEU A 117 7.80 1.10 -0.73
CA LEU A 117 7.78 1.28 0.72
C LEU A 117 7.11 0.10 1.43
N GLY A 118 5.94 -0.34 0.93
CA GLY A 118 5.23 -1.50 1.48
C GLY A 118 6.05 -2.78 1.39
N GLY A 119 6.85 -2.92 0.32
CA GLY A 119 7.81 -4.02 0.17
C GLY A 119 8.94 -3.97 1.20
N TRP A 120 9.45 -2.77 1.51
CA TRP A 120 10.44 -2.60 2.57
C TRP A 120 9.86 -2.96 3.94
N VAL A 121 8.68 -2.45 4.26
CA VAL A 121 7.97 -2.78 5.51
C VAL A 121 7.73 -4.29 5.61
N ALA A 122 7.22 -4.91 4.54
CA ALA A 122 6.97 -6.36 4.49
C ALA A 122 8.26 -7.18 4.71
N SER A 123 9.38 -6.75 4.11
CA SER A 123 10.69 -7.38 4.29
C SER A 123 11.17 -7.29 5.73
N ARG A 124 10.99 -6.13 6.37
CA ARG A 124 11.35 -5.93 7.79
C ARG A 124 10.49 -6.81 8.70
N ILE A 125 9.18 -6.89 8.45
CA ILE A 125 8.31 -7.79 9.21
C ILE A 125 8.76 -9.25 9.05
N ALA A 126 9.08 -9.67 7.82
CA ALA A 126 9.53 -11.05 7.58
C ALA A 126 10.89 -11.37 8.24
N ALA A 127 11.77 -10.38 8.36
CA ALA A 127 13.07 -10.54 9.00
C ALA A 127 12.99 -10.53 10.53
N ASP A 128 12.22 -9.61 11.09
CA ASP A 128 12.16 -9.38 12.54
C ASP A 128 11.06 -10.20 13.24
N HIS A 129 10.02 -10.60 12.49
CA HIS A 129 8.84 -11.32 12.96
C HIS A 129 8.47 -12.46 11.98
N PRO A 130 9.38 -13.41 11.69
CA PRO A 130 9.14 -14.47 10.70
C PRO A 130 7.92 -15.33 11.03
N GLU A 131 7.58 -15.46 12.32
CA GLU A 131 6.40 -16.19 12.81
C GLU A 131 5.07 -15.53 12.38
N ARG A 132 5.09 -14.27 11.95
CA ARG A 132 3.91 -13.54 11.49
C ARG A 132 3.67 -13.66 9.97
N VAL A 133 4.64 -14.19 9.20
CA VAL A 133 4.61 -14.16 7.73
C VAL A 133 4.55 -15.59 7.16
N LEU A 134 3.45 -15.92 6.49
CA LEU A 134 3.30 -17.20 5.79
C LEU A 134 4.04 -17.22 4.45
N ARG A 135 3.88 -16.18 3.65
CA ARG A 135 4.55 -15.97 2.38
C ARG A 135 4.76 -14.48 2.16
N LEU A 136 5.83 -14.14 1.50
CA LEU A 136 6.22 -12.76 1.18
C LEU A 136 6.27 -12.56 -0.33
N VAL A 137 5.61 -11.51 -0.83
CA VAL A 137 5.70 -11.04 -2.21
C VAL A 137 6.25 -9.64 -2.21
N LEU A 138 7.36 -9.42 -2.90
CA LEU A 138 8.04 -8.15 -3.01
C LEU A 138 7.92 -7.61 -4.45
N ASN A 139 7.27 -6.46 -4.57
CA ASN A 139 7.07 -5.76 -5.83
C ASN A 139 7.93 -4.51 -5.83
N THR A 140 9.02 -4.49 -6.58
CA THR A 140 9.95 -3.33 -6.63
C THR A 140 10.27 -2.78 -5.23
N ALA A 141 10.53 -3.67 -4.27
CA ALA A 141 10.66 -3.32 -2.85
C ALA A 141 11.78 -2.29 -2.61
N GLY A 142 11.47 -1.30 -1.78
CA GLY A 142 12.47 -0.39 -1.22
C GLY A 142 13.39 -1.10 -0.22
N GLY A 143 14.41 -0.38 0.29
CA GLY A 143 15.31 -0.88 1.34
C GLY A 143 16.48 -1.72 0.85
N SER A 144 16.57 -2.03 -0.44
CA SER A 144 17.79 -2.57 -1.03
C SER A 144 18.86 -1.48 -1.14
N GLN A 145 20.13 -1.88 -1.13
CA GLN A 145 21.23 -0.96 -1.33
C GLN A 145 21.14 -0.36 -2.74
N ALA A 146 20.71 0.90 -2.84
CA ALA A 146 20.57 1.62 -4.09
C ALA A 146 21.81 2.47 -4.36
N ASP A 147 22.08 2.75 -5.64
CA ASP A 147 23.08 3.73 -6.04
C ASP A 147 22.83 5.08 -5.33
N PRO A 148 23.85 5.68 -4.65
CA PRO A 148 23.68 6.94 -3.94
C PRO A 148 23.13 8.07 -4.83
N ASN A 149 23.48 8.10 -6.13
CA ASN A 149 23.00 9.11 -7.06
C ASN A 149 21.51 8.93 -7.35
N VAL A 150 21.05 7.69 -7.48
CA VAL A 150 19.62 7.36 -7.63
C VAL A 150 18.85 7.79 -6.38
N MET A 151 19.37 7.49 -5.19
CA MET A 151 18.75 7.89 -3.92
C MET A 151 18.69 9.41 -3.75
N ALA A 152 19.75 10.12 -4.09
CA ALA A 152 19.79 11.59 -4.05
C ALA A 152 18.73 12.19 -4.99
N ARG A 153 18.60 11.63 -6.21
CA ARG A 153 17.59 12.06 -7.20
C ARG A 153 16.16 11.79 -6.72
N LEU A 154 15.89 10.60 -6.18
CA LEU A 154 14.57 10.25 -5.63
C LEU A 154 14.19 11.17 -4.46
N LYS A 155 15.15 11.47 -3.57
CA LYS A 155 14.95 12.39 -2.46
C LYS A 155 14.64 13.80 -2.96
N ALA A 156 15.40 14.31 -3.93
CA ALA A 156 15.17 15.63 -4.51
C ALA A 156 13.78 15.75 -5.14
N LEU A 157 13.37 14.76 -5.94
CA LEU A 157 12.04 14.70 -6.55
C LEU A 157 10.90 14.62 -5.51
N SER A 158 11.11 13.88 -4.43
CA SER A 158 10.12 13.78 -3.35
C SER A 158 9.97 15.09 -2.58
N LEU A 159 11.08 15.79 -2.29
CA LEU A 159 11.05 17.10 -1.65
C LEU A 159 10.40 18.15 -2.56
N GLN A 160 10.69 18.13 -3.84
CA GLN A 160 10.07 19.04 -4.80
C GLN A 160 8.55 18.79 -4.90
N ALA A 161 8.11 17.54 -4.91
CA ALA A 161 6.68 17.20 -4.92
C ALA A 161 5.94 17.67 -3.66
N ALA A 162 6.63 17.71 -2.51
CA ALA A 162 6.06 18.23 -1.27
C ALA A 162 5.97 19.76 -1.25
N SER A 163 6.90 20.46 -1.95
CA SER A 163 6.95 21.92 -2.01
C SER A 163 6.13 22.52 -3.13
N ASP A 164 5.90 21.78 -4.22
CA ASP A 164 5.10 22.20 -5.37
C ASP A 164 4.09 21.11 -5.76
N PRO A 165 2.89 21.11 -5.15
CA PRO A 165 1.82 20.16 -5.47
C PRO A 165 1.00 20.59 -6.71
N SER A 166 1.57 21.40 -7.61
CA SER A 166 0.88 21.82 -8.82
C SER A 166 0.53 20.63 -9.72
N TRP A 167 -0.55 20.76 -10.47
CA TRP A 167 -0.98 19.74 -11.43
C TRP A 167 0.09 19.44 -12.46
N GLU A 168 0.76 20.46 -12.96
CA GLU A 168 1.82 20.37 -13.95
C GLU A 168 2.98 19.54 -13.45
N PHE A 169 3.41 19.78 -12.20
CA PHE A 169 4.49 19.02 -11.59
C PHE A 169 4.10 17.56 -11.33
N ILE A 170 2.90 17.34 -10.78
CA ILE A 170 2.41 15.99 -10.50
C ILE A 170 2.27 15.19 -11.80
N LYS A 171 1.72 15.81 -12.85
CA LYS A 171 1.60 15.20 -14.17
C LYS A 171 2.95 14.80 -14.74
N ALA A 172 3.91 15.72 -14.78
CA ALA A 172 5.26 15.45 -15.28
C ALA A 172 5.95 14.32 -14.49
N ARG A 173 5.75 14.25 -13.17
CA ARG A 173 6.27 13.18 -12.33
C ARG A 173 5.65 11.82 -12.68
N VAL A 174 4.34 11.76 -12.86
CA VAL A 174 3.65 10.52 -13.25
C VAL A 174 4.13 10.05 -14.62
N GLU A 175 4.20 10.95 -15.59
CA GLU A 175 4.72 10.66 -16.94
C GLU A 175 6.15 10.10 -16.88
N TRP A 176 7.02 10.70 -16.07
CA TRP A 176 8.38 10.21 -15.87
C TRP A 176 8.45 8.84 -15.20
N LEU A 177 7.56 8.54 -14.26
CA LEU A 177 7.50 7.22 -13.58
C LEU A 177 7.00 6.11 -14.51
N MET A 178 6.25 6.47 -15.55
CA MET A 178 5.63 5.53 -16.49
C MET A 178 6.45 5.34 -17.79
N ALA A 179 7.52 6.10 -17.98
CA ALA A 179 8.41 6.02 -19.13
C ALA A 179 9.49 4.95 -18.96
#